data_63c9c63c5860ee0fe670752d05bd2962
#
_entry.id   63c9c63c5860ee0fe670752d05bd2962
#
_cell.length_a   1.000
_cell.length_b   1.000
_cell.length_c   1.000
_cell.angle_alpha   90.00
_cell.angle_beta   90.00
_cell.angle_gamma   90.00
#
_symmetry.space_group_name_H-M   'P 1'
#
loop_
_entity.id
_entity.type
_entity.pdbx_description
1 polymer ?
#
loop_
_entity_poly.entity_id
_entity_poly.type
_entity_poly.pdbx_seq_one_letter_code
_entity_poly.pdbx_strand_id
1 'polypeptide(L)'
;GEVFLQQKDTVAALADFNKALELDKYDPDAWSARAIVRLQQARYAEAESDLDRAVRLSAKNAGNYINRALARFHQNNLRGAMSDYDLALDIDPNNFIGHYNRGLLRARVGDDNRAIEDFDFVLSMEPDNMMAVFNRGLLRAQTGDYRGAVKDYSTVIAQYPNFMAGYYHRAEARRKMGDVKGAEKDEFTIMKAQLDKQNGVNRQQTAERADADDMEKTRKKSDK
;
A
#
# COMPACT_ATOMS: atom_id res chain seq x y z
N GLY A 1 14.30 4.72 17.06
CA GLY A 1 14.70 3.48 17.77
C GLY A 1 14.29 2.24 16.98
N GLU A 2 13.02 2.12 16.60
CA GLU A 2 12.47 0.94 15.88
C GLU A 2 13.08 0.75 14.47
N VAL A 3 13.26 1.83 13.70
CA VAL A 3 13.87 1.76 12.35
C VAL A 3 15.32 1.23 12.41
N PHE A 4 16.06 1.53 13.47
CA PHE A 4 17.44 1.06 13.66
C PHE A 4 17.51 -0.43 14.04
N LEU A 5 16.55 -0.92 14.82
CA LEU A 5 16.44 -2.34 15.16
C LEU A 5 16.10 -3.16 13.91
N GLN A 6 15.13 -2.70 13.12
CA GLN A 6 14.72 -3.36 11.89
C GLN A 6 15.86 -3.43 10.84
N GLN A 7 16.69 -2.38 10.73
CA GLN A 7 17.86 -2.38 9.83
C GLN A 7 18.97 -3.34 10.30
N LYS A 8 19.21 -3.47 11.60
CA LYS A 8 20.17 -4.43 12.14
C LYS A 8 19.75 -5.87 11.89
N ASP A 9 18.47 -6.18 12.06
CA ASP A 9 17.92 -7.51 11.83
C ASP A 9 18.00 -7.91 10.36
N THR A 10 17.78 -6.98 9.42
CA THR A 10 17.88 -7.28 7.98
C THR A 10 19.33 -7.51 7.52
N VAL A 11 20.31 -6.84 8.12
CA VAL A 11 21.74 -7.09 7.81
C VAL A 11 22.17 -8.46 8.31
N ALA A 12 21.79 -8.83 9.54
CA ALA A 12 22.07 -10.15 10.09
C ALA A 12 21.39 -11.26 9.28
N ALA A 13 20.13 -11.07 8.91
CA ALA A 13 19.38 -12.02 8.08
C ALA A 13 20.07 -12.24 6.71
N LEU A 14 20.52 -11.17 6.04
CA LEU A 14 21.27 -11.31 4.78
C LEU A 14 22.57 -12.08 4.94
N ALA A 15 23.30 -11.87 6.06
CA ALA A 15 24.53 -12.61 6.33
C ALA A 15 24.25 -14.11 6.53
N ASP A 16 23.17 -14.45 7.24
CA ASP A 16 22.77 -15.84 7.50
C ASP A 16 22.33 -16.53 6.18
N PHE A 17 21.52 -15.86 5.36
CA PHE A 17 21.12 -16.42 4.04
C PHE A 17 22.29 -16.55 3.08
N ASN A 18 23.26 -15.62 3.09
CA ASN A 18 24.50 -15.76 2.33
C ASN A 18 25.26 -17.02 2.74
N LYS A 19 25.41 -17.24 4.05
CA LYS A 19 26.08 -18.43 4.58
C LYS A 19 25.32 -19.71 4.26
N ALA A 20 24.00 -19.71 4.35
CA ALA A 20 23.16 -20.85 3.95
C ALA A 20 23.38 -21.20 2.47
N LEU A 21 23.42 -20.21 1.57
CA LEU A 21 23.65 -20.40 0.14
C LEU A 21 25.08 -20.77 -0.24
N GLU A 22 26.07 -20.45 0.61
CA GLU A 22 27.44 -20.97 0.51
C GLU A 22 27.48 -22.48 0.82
N LEU A 23 26.67 -22.94 1.81
CA LEU A 23 26.59 -24.33 2.21
C LEU A 23 25.74 -25.14 1.23
N ASP A 24 24.60 -24.61 0.81
CA ASP A 24 23.71 -25.22 -0.19
C ASP A 24 23.16 -24.19 -1.18
N LYS A 25 23.78 -24.10 -2.35
CA LYS A 25 23.36 -23.25 -3.46
C LYS A 25 22.09 -23.72 -4.17
N TYR A 26 21.59 -24.90 -3.85
CA TYR A 26 20.41 -25.50 -4.45
C TYR A 26 19.16 -25.40 -3.54
N ASP A 27 19.27 -24.74 -2.38
CA ASP A 27 18.15 -24.45 -1.51
C ASP A 27 17.27 -23.31 -2.08
N PRO A 28 16.06 -23.59 -2.65
CA PRO A 28 15.17 -22.56 -3.18
C PRO A 28 14.62 -21.64 -2.11
N ASP A 29 14.46 -22.12 -0.86
CA ASP A 29 13.87 -21.35 0.23
C ASP A 29 14.86 -20.31 0.75
N ALA A 30 16.16 -20.64 0.78
CA ALA A 30 17.20 -19.66 1.13
C ALA A 30 17.30 -18.54 0.08
N TRP A 31 17.20 -18.86 -1.22
CA TRP A 31 17.14 -17.85 -2.27
C TRP A 31 15.90 -16.95 -2.14
N SER A 32 14.72 -17.55 -1.93
CA SER A 32 13.46 -16.80 -1.69
C SER A 32 13.54 -15.89 -0.49
N ALA A 33 14.01 -16.41 0.64
CA ALA A 33 14.08 -15.65 1.88
C ALA A 33 15.03 -14.44 1.74
N ARG A 34 16.20 -14.63 1.11
CA ARG A 34 17.12 -13.52 0.83
C ARG A 34 16.49 -12.47 -0.10
N ALA A 35 15.77 -12.90 -1.12
CA ALA A 35 15.06 -12.01 -2.02
C ALA A 35 14.01 -11.16 -1.30
N ILE A 36 13.26 -11.75 -0.36
CA ILE A 36 12.25 -11.02 0.43
C ILE A 36 12.91 -9.89 1.25
N VAL A 37 14.05 -10.17 1.89
CA VAL A 37 14.80 -9.12 2.60
C VAL A 37 15.28 -8.03 1.65
N ARG A 38 15.74 -8.40 0.44
CA ARG A 38 16.15 -7.43 -0.59
C ARG A 38 15.00 -6.58 -1.10
N LEU A 39 13.79 -7.17 -1.26
CA LEU A 39 12.58 -6.42 -1.59
C LEU A 39 12.25 -5.36 -0.53
N GLN A 40 12.33 -5.73 0.75
CA GLN A 40 12.11 -4.80 1.86
C GLN A 40 13.12 -3.64 1.87
N GLN A 41 14.33 -3.89 1.39
CA GLN A 41 15.39 -2.87 1.22
C GLN A 41 15.30 -2.11 -0.11
N ALA A 42 14.25 -2.32 -0.92
CA ALA A 42 14.09 -1.77 -2.27
C ALA A 42 15.23 -2.14 -3.25
N ARG A 43 15.98 -3.22 -2.98
CA ARG A 43 17.06 -3.77 -3.84
C ARG A 43 16.47 -4.70 -4.91
N TYR A 44 15.62 -4.14 -5.76
CA TYR A 44 14.74 -4.92 -6.65
C TYR A 44 15.51 -5.76 -7.67
N ALA A 45 16.59 -5.27 -8.26
CA ALA A 45 17.39 -6.03 -9.23
C ALA A 45 18.06 -7.26 -8.61
N GLU A 46 18.56 -7.12 -7.37
CA GLU A 46 19.16 -8.24 -6.66
C GLU A 46 18.11 -9.25 -6.18
N ALA A 47 16.94 -8.76 -5.77
CA ALA A 47 15.81 -9.60 -5.41
C ALA A 47 15.33 -10.41 -6.63
N GLU A 48 15.21 -9.80 -7.81
CA GLU A 48 14.87 -10.50 -9.06
C GLU A 48 15.88 -11.60 -9.38
N SER A 49 17.18 -11.32 -9.26
CA SER A 49 18.25 -12.29 -9.49
C SER A 49 18.15 -13.51 -8.58
N ASP A 50 17.86 -13.30 -7.27
CA ASP A 50 17.64 -14.40 -6.32
C ASP A 50 16.40 -15.19 -6.67
N LEU A 51 15.30 -14.51 -6.99
CA LEU A 51 14.04 -15.16 -7.36
C LEU A 51 14.13 -15.92 -8.68
N ASP A 52 14.98 -15.49 -9.60
CA ASP A 52 15.30 -16.25 -10.78
C ASP A 52 15.96 -17.60 -10.45
N ARG A 53 16.75 -17.67 -9.37
CA ARG A 53 17.27 -18.94 -8.87
C ARG A 53 16.19 -19.74 -8.18
N ALA A 54 15.41 -19.12 -7.31
CA ALA A 54 14.33 -19.78 -6.58
C ALA A 54 13.30 -20.44 -7.52
N VAL A 55 12.83 -19.74 -8.56
CA VAL A 55 11.86 -20.30 -9.52
C VAL A 55 12.43 -21.41 -10.40
N ARG A 56 13.75 -21.37 -10.71
CA ARG A 56 14.41 -22.47 -11.44
C ARG A 56 14.52 -23.72 -10.60
N LEU A 57 14.72 -23.59 -9.29
CA LEU A 57 14.85 -24.70 -8.35
C LEU A 57 13.49 -25.22 -7.89
N SER A 58 12.50 -24.34 -7.77
CA SER A 58 11.14 -24.66 -7.31
C SER A 58 10.09 -23.97 -8.19
N ALA A 59 9.84 -24.56 -9.37
CA ALA A 59 8.93 -23.99 -10.38
C ALA A 59 7.44 -24.00 -9.98
N LYS A 60 7.06 -24.68 -8.90
CA LYS A 60 5.67 -24.79 -8.43
C LYS A 60 5.39 -23.91 -7.21
N ASN A 61 6.29 -23.02 -6.83
CA ASN A 61 6.08 -22.09 -5.74
C ASN A 61 5.52 -20.77 -6.25
N ALA A 62 4.20 -20.57 -6.16
CA ALA A 62 3.52 -19.35 -6.59
C ALA A 62 4.09 -18.09 -5.93
N GLY A 63 4.48 -18.15 -4.64
CA GLY A 63 5.05 -17.03 -3.90
C GLY A 63 6.34 -16.47 -4.53
N ASN A 64 7.18 -17.33 -5.12
CA ASN A 64 8.39 -16.91 -5.79
C ASN A 64 8.09 -16.07 -7.04
N TYR A 65 7.08 -16.44 -7.81
CA TYR A 65 6.64 -15.67 -8.98
C TYR A 65 6.01 -14.34 -8.55
N ILE A 66 5.18 -14.33 -7.50
CA ILE A 66 4.58 -13.09 -6.96
C ILE A 66 5.67 -12.11 -6.53
N ASN A 67 6.67 -12.58 -5.79
CA ASN A 67 7.78 -11.75 -5.33
C ASN A 67 8.64 -11.25 -6.49
N ARG A 68 8.89 -12.10 -7.53
CA ARG A 68 9.63 -11.67 -8.72
C ARG A 68 8.83 -10.66 -9.54
N ALA A 69 7.52 -10.85 -9.66
CA ALA A 69 6.63 -9.88 -10.28
C ALA A 69 6.70 -8.52 -9.56
N LEU A 70 6.70 -8.52 -8.24
CA LEU A 70 6.84 -7.29 -7.44
C LEU A 70 8.18 -6.59 -7.71
N ALA A 71 9.30 -7.35 -7.73
CA ALA A 71 10.61 -6.82 -8.07
C ALA A 71 10.61 -6.18 -9.47
N ARG A 72 10.05 -6.87 -10.47
CA ARG A 72 9.91 -6.41 -11.86
C ARG A 72 9.02 -5.17 -11.98
N PHE A 73 7.92 -5.14 -11.25
CA PHE A 73 7.01 -3.99 -11.21
C PHE A 73 7.73 -2.71 -10.77
N HIS A 74 8.51 -2.80 -9.70
CA HIS A 74 9.28 -1.66 -9.20
C HIS A 74 10.43 -1.23 -10.13
N GLN A 75 10.93 -2.14 -10.95
CA GLN A 75 11.90 -1.86 -12.02
C GLN A 75 11.24 -1.37 -13.32
N ASN A 76 9.92 -1.14 -13.30
CA ASN A 76 9.12 -0.77 -14.48
C ASN A 76 9.10 -1.83 -15.60
N ASN A 77 9.48 -3.08 -15.30
CA ASN A 77 9.29 -4.22 -16.21
C ASN A 77 7.86 -4.77 -16.07
N LEU A 78 6.88 -3.98 -16.53
CA LEU A 78 5.46 -4.28 -16.33
C LEU A 78 5.02 -5.56 -17.08
N ARG A 79 5.63 -5.84 -18.26
CA ARG A 79 5.32 -7.05 -19.02
C ARG A 79 5.82 -8.31 -18.30
N GLY A 80 7.04 -8.28 -17.78
CA GLY A 80 7.61 -9.39 -17.01
C GLY A 80 6.85 -9.63 -15.70
N ALA A 81 6.42 -8.54 -15.03
CA ALA A 81 5.60 -8.63 -13.83
C ALA A 81 4.24 -9.28 -14.11
N MET A 82 3.56 -8.88 -15.20
CA MET A 82 2.28 -9.48 -15.59
C MET A 82 2.40 -10.98 -15.83
N SER A 83 3.41 -11.38 -16.60
CA SER A 83 3.66 -12.80 -16.88
C SER A 83 3.91 -13.62 -15.61
N ASP A 84 4.62 -13.06 -14.64
CA ASP A 84 4.88 -13.76 -13.37
C ASP A 84 3.62 -13.85 -12.49
N TYR A 85 2.78 -12.80 -12.45
CA TYR A 85 1.49 -12.89 -11.73
C TYR A 85 0.55 -13.91 -12.37
N ASP A 86 0.51 -13.98 -13.69
CA ASP A 86 -0.30 -14.99 -14.39
C ASP A 86 0.20 -16.41 -14.08
N LEU A 87 1.52 -16.67 -14.14
CA LEU A 87 2.11 -17.95 -13.75
C LEU A 87 1.85 -18.30 -12.28
N ALA A 88 1.93 -17.32 -11.39
CA ALA A 88 1.64 -17.54 -9.97
C ALA A 88 0.19 -17.99 -9.75
N LEU A 89 -0.75 -17.36 -10.46
CA LEU A 89 -2.18 -17.68 -10.36
C LEU A 89 -2.59 -18.92 -11.14
N ASP A 90 -1.81 -19.36 -12.13
CA ASP A 90 -1.94 -20.68 -12.74
C ASP A 90 -1.53 -21.79 -11.75
N ILE A 91 -0.54 -21.52 -10.88
CA ILE A 91 -0.07 -22.47 -9.86
C ILE A 91 -1.01 -22.49 -8.65
N ASP A 92 -1.41 -21.32 -8.17
CA ASP A 92 -2.31 -21.12 -7.03
C ASP A 92 -3.42 -20.11 -7.39
N PRO A 93 -4.53 -20.57 -7.98
CA PRO A 93 -5.63 -19.73 -8.42
C PRO A 93 -6.34 -18.96 -7.28
N ASN A 94 -6.17 -19.41 -6.05
CA ASN A 94 -6.81 -18.78 -4.89
C ASN A 94 -5.89 -17.81 -4.15
N ASN A 95 -4.74 -17.49 -4.70
CA ASN A 95 -3.80 -16.58 -4.05
C ASN A 95 -4.27 -15.12 -4.13
N PHE A 96 -4.91 -14.65 -3.06
CA PHE A 96 -5.46 -13.30 -3.01
C PHE A 96 -4.39 -12.21 -3.13
N ILE A 97 -3.14 -12.45 -2.66
CA ILE A 97 -2.02 -11.51 -2.81
C ILE A 97 -1.64 -11.38 -4.29
N GLY A 98 -1.61 -12.51 -5.02
CA GLY A 98 -1.38 -12.55 -6.46
C GLY A 98 -2.44 -11.75 -7.23
N HIS A 99 -3.72 -11.98 -6.93
CA HIS A 99 -4.83 -11.22 -7.53
C HIS A 99 -4.75 -9.74 -7.18
N TYR A 100 -4.52 -9.38 -5.91
CA TYR A 100 -4.40 -7.99 -5.50
C TYR A 100 -3.31 -7.24 -6.27
N ASN A 101 -2.10 -7.81 -6.32
CA ASN A 101 -0.97 -7.19 -7.01
C ASN A 101 -1.14 -7.16 -8.54
N ARG A 102 -1.74 -8.21 -9.13
CA ARG A 102 -2.09 -8.19 -10.56
C ARG A 102 -3.15 -7.14 -10.87
N GLY A 103 -4.14 -6.98 -10.00
CA GLY A 103 -5.14 -5.91 -10.09
C GLY A 103 -4.51 -4.52 -10.09
N LEU A 104 -3.55 -4.24 -9.19
CA LEU A 104 -2.80 -3.00 -9.18
C LEU A 104 -2.00 -2.79 -10.47
N LEU A 105 -1.37 -3.84 -11.00
CA LEU A 105 -0.62 -3.77 -12.25
C LEU A 105 -1.55 -3.52 -13.44
N ARG A 106 -2.70 -4.21 -13.51
CA ARG A 106 -3.72 -4.02 -14.55
C ARG A 106 -4.26 -2.60 -14.56
N ALA A 107 -4.57 -2.04 -13.37
CA ALA A 107 -4.97 -0.64 -13.21
C ALA A 107 -3.88 0.31 -13.75
N ARG A 108 -2.62 0.05 -13.44
CA ARG A 108 -1.50 0.88 -13.91
C ARG A 108 -1.34 0.88 -15.44
N VAL A 109 -1.69 -0.22 -16.12
CA VAL A 109 -1.60 -0.31 -17.58
C VAL A 109 -2.92 0.02 -18.30
N GLY A 110 -3.95 0.44 -17.55
CA GLY A 110 -5.25 0.85 -18.09
C GLY A 110 -6.21 -0.30 -18.40
N ASP A 111 -5.94 -1.52 -17.88
CA ASP A 111 -6.86 -2.66 -17.99
C ASP A 111 -7.83 -2.70 -16.81
N ASP A 112 -8.62 -1.61 -16.70
CA ASP A 112 -9.42 -1.32 -15.52
C ASP A 112 -10.49 -2.39 -15.23
N ASN A 113 -11.11 -2.94 -16.27
CA ASN A 113 -12.16 -3.95 -16.09
C ASN A 113 -11.60 -5.24 -15.49
N ARG A 114 -10.46 -5.74 -15.99
CA ARG A 114 -9.84 -6.93 -15.40
C ARG A 114 -9.19 -6.65 -14.05
N ALA A 115 -8.78 -5.41 -13.78
CA ALA A 115 -8.34 -5.01 -12.45
C ALA A 115 -9.49 -5.07 -11.44
N ILE A 116 -10.71 -4.64 -11.83
CA ILE A 116 -11.92 -4.76 -10.99
C ILE A 116 -12.22 -6.24 -10.69
N GLU A 117 -12.12 -7.13 -11.69
CA GLU A 117 -12.31 -8.58 -11.50
C GLU A 117 -11.32 -9.16 -10.47
N ASP A 118 -10.05 -8.76 -10.56
CA ASP A 118 -9.03 -9.19 -9.59
C ASP A 118 -9.37 -8.68 -8.16
N PHE A 119 -9.81 -7.42 -7.99
CA PHE A 119 -10.24 -6.93 -6.69
C PHE A 119 -11.54 -7.56 -6.21
N ASP A 120 -12.48 -7.88 -7.10
CA ASP A 120 -13.70 -8.62 -6.74
C ASP A 120 -13.35 -10.02 -6.21
N PHE A 121 -12.36 -10.70 -6.80
CA PHE A 121 -11.85 -11.96 -6.29
C PHE A 121 -11.24 -11.79 -4.88
N VAL A 122 -10.36 -10.81 -4.69
CA VAL A 122 -9.78 -10.51 -3.36
C VAL A 122 -10.89 -10.31 -2.33
N LEU A 123 -11.91 -9.53 -2.66
CA LEU A 123 -13.01 -9.21 -1.74
C LEU A 123 -13.98 -10.39 -1.51
N SER A 124 -13.99 -11.39 -2.38
CA SER A 124 -14.71 -12.64 -2.13
C SER A 124 -14.03 -13.48 -1.05
N MET A 125 -12.70 -13.40 -0.92
CA MET A 125 -11.88 -14.12 0.06
C MET A 125 -11.68 -13.31 1.35
N GLU A 126 -11.46 -12.00 1.19
CA GLU A 126 -11.22 -11.04 2.27
C GLU A 126 -12.16 -9.83 2.15
N PRO A 127 -13.42 -9.95 2.60
CA PRO A 127 -14.43 -8.87 2.46
C PRO A 127 -14.02 -7.56 3.13
N ASP A 128 -13.18 -7.64 4.17
CA ASP A 128 -12.72 -6.50 4.97
C ASP A 128 -11.40 -5.89 4.45
N ASN A 129 -10.94 -6.29 3.27
CA ASN A 129 -9.76 -5.71 2.65
C ASN A 129 -10.09 -4.31 2.09
N MET A 130 -10.05 -3.30 2.96
CA MET A 130 -10.44 -1.91 2.62
C MET A 130 -9.55 -1.28 1.54
N MET A 131 -8.31 -1.76 1.37
CA MET A 131 -7.46 -1.30 0.27
C MET A 131 -7.99 -1.80 -1.08
N ALA A 132 -8.43 -3.06 -1.15
CA ALA A 132 -9.07 -3.60 -2.34
C ALA A 132 -10.42 -2.90 -2.62
N VAL A 133 -11.24 -2.64 -1.59
CA VAL A 133 -12.49 -1.87 -1.72
C VAL A 133 -12.22 -0.49 -2.30
N PHE A 134 -11.23 0.24 -1.76
CA PHE A 134 -10.91 1.58 -2.21
C PHE A 134 -10.39 1.60 -3.66
N ASN A 135 -9.45 0.72 -3.99
CA ASN A 135 -8.89 0.61 -5.35
C ASN A 135 -9.97 0.23 -6.37
N ARG A 136 -10.87 -0.71 -6.03
CA ARG A 136 -12.03 -1.04 -6.88
C ARG A 136 -12.94 0.17 -7.08
N GLY A 137 -13.19 0.94 -6.03
CA GLY A 137 -13.96 2.18 -6.11
C GLY A 137 -13.35 3.20 -7.07
N LEU A 138 -12.02 3.38 -7.05
CA LEU A 138 -11.32 4.26 -7.98
C LEU A 138 -11.52 3.81 -9.43
N LEU A 139 -11.36 2.53 -9.72
CA LEU A 139 -11.53 1.97 -11.05
C LEU A 139 -12.99 2.03 -11.52
N ARG A 140 -13.95 1.76 -10.63
CA ARG A 140 -15.38 1.92 -10.95
C ARG A 140 -15.72 3.36 -11.31
N ALA A 141 -15.18 4.33 -10.60
CA ALA A 141 -15.36 5.74 -10.95
C ALA A 141 -14.73 6.08 -12.30
N GLN A 142 -13.55 5.54 -12.60
CA GLN A 142 -12.84 5.73 -13.86
C GLN A 142 -13.59 5.11 -15.05
N THR A 143 -14.20 3.95 -14.86
CA THR A 143 -15.00 3.24 -15.88
C THR A 143 -16.45 3.72 -15.97
N GLY A 144 -16.86 4.70 -15.15
CA GLY A 144 -18.20 5.30 -15.16
C GLY A 144 -19.23 4.63 -14.26
N ASP A 145 -18.88 3.57 -13.53
CA ASP A 145 -19.74 3.00 -12.49
C ASP A 145 -19.68 3.84 -11.20
N TYR A 146 -20.18 5.08 -11.30
CA TYR A 146 -20.20 5.99 -10.16
C TYR A 146 -21.01 5.48 -8.97
N ARG A 147 -22.08 4.69 -9.24
CA ARG A 147 -22.91 4.11 -8.17
C ARG A 147 -22.14 3.06 -7.38
N GLY A 148 -21.43 2.17 -8.05
CA GLY A 148 -20.55 1.19 -7.43
C GLY A 148 -19.41 1.86 -6.67
N ALA A 149 -18.80 2.89 -7.25
CA ALA A 149 -17.76 3.68 -6.61
C ALA A 149 -18.23 4.34 -5.30
N VAL A 150 -19.40 4.99 -5.29
CA VAL A 150 -20.01 5.58 -4.09
C VAL A 150 -20.24 4.53 -3.00
N LYS A 151 -20.67 3.33 -3.37
CA LYS A 151 -20.84 2.22 -2.43
C LYS A 151 -19.50 1.81 -1.81
N ASP A 152 -18.47 1.59 -2.65
CA ASP A 152 -17.15 1.19 -2.19
C ASP A 152 -16.53 2.25 -1.26
N TYR A 153 -16.54 3.53 -1.64
CA TYR A 153 -16.05 4.61 -0.78
C TYR A 153 -16.85 4.73 0.52
N SER A 154 -18.15 4.49 0.49
CA SER A 154 -18.97 4.53 1.71
C SER A 154 -18.59 3.41 2.68
N THR A 155 -18.25 2.22 2.18
CA THR A 155 -17.74 1.12 2.99
C THR A 155 -16.42 1.50 3.66
N VAL A 156 -15.47 2.07 2.90
CA VAL A 156 -14.18 2.53 3.45
C VAL A 156 -14.36 3.61 4.51
N ILE A 157 -15.22 4.59 4.27
CA ILE A 157 -15.50 5.69 5.22
C ILE A 157 -16.16 5.18 6.49
N ALA A 158 -17.04 4.18 6.39
CA ALA A 158 -17.67 3.57 7.56
C ALA A 158 -16.63 2.92 8.50
N GLN A 159 -15.62 2.26 7.92
CA GLN A 159 -14.54 1.63 8.67
C GLN A 159 -13.49 2.64 9.14
N TYR A 160 -13.18 3.63 8.30
CA TYR A 160 -12.17 4.67 8.56
C TYR A 160 -12.75 6.08 8.40
N PRO A 161 -13.49 6.59 9.40
CA PRO A 161 -14.18 7.90 9.29
C PRO A 161 -13.24 9.10 9.08
N ASN A 162 -11.96 8.95 9.41
CA ASN A 162 -10.95 10.00 9.24
C ASN A 162 -10.17 9.91 7.91
N PHE A 163 -10.53 8.97 7.03
CA PHE A 163 -9.90 8.81 5.73
C PHE A 163 -10.48 9.80 4.70
N MET A 164 -9.95 11.02 4.70
CA MET A 164 -10.49 12.14 3.90
C MET A 164 -10.49 11.88 2.39
N ALA A 165 -9.55 11.07 1.88
CA ALA A 165 -9.54 10.69 0.47
C ALA A 165 -10.82 9.94 0.06
N GLY A 166 -11.39 9.13 0.96
CA GLY A 166 -12.67 8.45 0.71
C GLY A 166 -13.81 9.42 0.48
N TYR A 167 -13.90 10.48 1.30
CA TYR A 167 -14.92 11.53 1.12
C TYR A 167 -14.69 12.31 -0.16
N TYR A 168 -13.45 12.65 -0.49
CA TYR A 168 -13.11 13.37 -1.71
C TYR A 168 -13.58 12.61 -2.96
N HIS A 169 -13.18 11.35 -3.11
CA HIS A 169 -13.55 10.55 -4.26
C HIS A 169 -15.05 10.21 -4.29
N ARG A 170 -15.69 10.08 -3.12
CA ARG A 170 -17.15 9.90 -3.05
C ARG A 170 -17.90 11.15 -3.50
N ALA A 171 -17.45 12.33 -3.11
CA ALA A 171 -18.03 13.59 -3.55
C ALA A 171 -17.93 13.75 -5.07
N GLU A 172 -16.77 13.46 -5.66
CA GLU A 172 -16.59 13.48 -7.12
C GLU A 172 -17.56 12.52 -7.84
N ALA A 173 -17.65 11.27 -7.37
CA ALA A 173 -18.55 10.27 -7.94
C ALA A 173 -20.02 10.70 -7.80
N ARG A 174 -20.43 11.28 -6.66
CA ARG A 174 -21.77 11.83 -6.42
C ARG A 174 -22.10 12.99 -7.37
N ARG A 175 -21.14 13.90 -7.60
CA ARG A 175 -21.33 14.98 -8.59
C ARG A 175 -21.58 14.44 -9.99
N LYS A 176 -20.82 13.42 -10.41
CA LYS A 176 -21.02 12.74 -11.70
C LYS A 176 -22.41 12.08 -11.83
N MET A 177 -23.01 11.67 -10.70
CA MET A 177 -24.37 11.12 -10.65
C MET A 177 -25.47 12.18 -10.52
N GLY A 178 -25.13 13.45 -10.33
CA GLY A 178 -26.08 14.54 -10.07
C GLY A 178 -26.51 14.64 -8.59
N ASP A 179 -25.92 13.87 -7.67
CA ASP A 179 -26.16 13.97 -6.22
C ASP A 179 -25.30 15.13 -5.63
N VAL A 180 -25.70 16.35 -5.99
CA VAL A 180 -24.99 17.56 -5.55
C VAL A 180 -25.02 17.71 -4.02
N LYS A 181 -26.19 17.45 -3.40
CA LYS A 181 -26.33 17.60 -1.93
C LYS A 181 -25.47 16.60 -1.18
N GLY A 182 -25.35 15.35 -1.66
CA GLY A 182 -24.48 14.36 -1.08
C GLY A 182 -23.00 14.72 -1.23
N ALA A 183 -22.61 15.29 -2.38
CA ALA A 183 -21.25 15.78 -2.61
C ALA A 183 -20.89 16.93 -1.68
N GLU A 184 -21.74 17.96 -1.55
CA GLU A 184 -21.56 19.09 -0.64
C GLU A 184 -21.39 18.66 0.83
N LYS A 185 -22.12 17.62 1.25
CA LYS A 185 -21.97 17.05 2.60
C LYS A 185 -20.60 16.43 2.82
N ASP A 186 -20.06 15.71 1.84
CA ASP A 186 -18.72 15.13 1.92
C ASP A 186 -17.65 16.22 1.95
N GLU A 187 -17.78 17.23 1.09
CA GLU A 187 -16.86 18.38 1.01
C GLU A 187 -16.86 19.19 2.33
N PHE A 188 -18.03 19.39 2.93
CA PHE A 188 -18.14 20.02 4.24
C PHE A 188 -17.38 19.24 5.32
N THR A 189 -17.45 17.89 5.27
CA THR A 189 -16.70 17.03 6.20
C THR A 189 -15.19 17.22 6.04
N ILE A 190 -14.70 17.29 4.80
CA ILE A 190 -13.28 17.52 4.49
C ILE A 190 -12.85 18.91 5.02
N MET A 191 -13.62 19.94 4.69
CA MET A 191 -13.34 21.32 5.11
C MET A 191 -13.28 21.43 6.64
N LYS A 192 -14.24 20.82 7.34
CA LYS A 192 -14.27 20.81 8.82
C LYS A 192 -13.03 20.15 9.41
N ALA A 193 -12.63 18.98 8.88
CA ALA A 193 -11.44 18.26 9.33
C ALA A 193 -10.15 19.08 9.12
N GLN A 194 -10.05 19.82 8.02
CA GLN A 194 -8.92 20.72 7.73
C GLN A 194 -8.87 21.89 8.72
N LEU A 195 -10.02 22.50 9.00
CA LEU A 195 -10.15 23.62 9.94
C LEU A 195 -9.80 23.19 11.37
N ASP A 196 -10.29 22.02 11.81
CA ASP A 196 -10.00 21.46 13.14
C ASP A 196 -8.49 21.18 13.30
N LYS A 197 -7.85 20.65 12.25
CA LYS A 197 -6.39 20.44 12.23
C LYS A 197 -5.63 21.76 12.34
N GLN A 198 -6.02 22.78 11.59
CA GLN A 198 -5.39 24.09 11.61
C GLN A 198 -5.55 24.78 12.97
N ASN A 199 -6.74 24.71 13.57
CA ASN A 199 -7.00 25.23 14.90
C ASN A 199 -6.22 24.50 15.99
N GLY A 200 -6.01 23.18 15.85
CA GLY A 200 -5.16 22.39 16.74
C GLY A 200 -3.70 22.85 16.68
N VAL A 201 -3.15 23.04 15.49
CA VAL A 201 -1.78 23.58 15.30
C VAL A 201 -1.63 24.97 15.88
N ASN A 202 -2.60 25.87 15.63
CA ASN A 202 -2.57 27.24 16.17
C ASN A 202 -2.59 27.25 17.70
N ARG A 203 -3.38 26.39 18.35
CA ARG A 203 -3.42 26.28 19.83
C ARG A 203 -2.10 25.78 20.38
N GLN A 204 -1.48 24.78 19.73
CA GLN A 204 -0.17 24.26 20.16
C GLN A 204 0.91 25.34 20.07
N GLN A 205 1.00 26.08 18.96
CA GLN A 205 1.95 27.17 18.78
C GLN A 205 1.74 28.31 19.81
N THR A 206 0.49 28.58 20.16
CA THR A 206 0.18 29.60 21.17
C THR A 206 0.63 29.14 22.55
N ALA A 207 0.42 27.87 22.91
CA ALA A 207 0.90 27.29 24.17
C ALA A 207 2.42 27.33 24.28
N GLU A 208 3.13 26.88 23.21
CA GLU A 208 4.59 26.91 23.17
C GLU A 208 5.19 28.31 23.31
N ARG A 209 4.54 29.36 22.76
CA ARG A 209 4.95 30.76 22.93
C ARG A 209 4.72 31.24 24.37
N ALA A 210 3.59 30.87 24.98
CA ALA A 210 3.30 31.25 26.37
C ALA A 210 4.31 30.62 27.34
N ASP A 211 4.68 29.36 27.14
CA ASP A 211 5.69 28.65 27.92
C ASP A 211 7.10 29.28 27.77
N ALA A 212 7.45 29.69 26.54
CA ALA A 212 8.72 30.38 26.26
C ALA A 212 8.79 31.74 26.95
N ASP A 213 7.71 32.52 26.91
CA ASP A 213 7.62 33.84 27.57
C ASP A 213 7.72 33.74 29.12
N ASP A 214 7.14 32.68 29.70
CA ASP A 214 7.20 32.43 31.15
C ASP A 214 8.61 31.98 31.58
N MET A 215 9.28 31.17 30.79
CA MET A 215 10.69 30.79 31.02
C MET A 215 11.63 32.01 30.94
N GLU A 216 11.42 32.91 29.97
CA GLU A 216 12.22 34.15 29.88
C GLU A 216 12.00 35.10 31.05
N LYS A 217 10.75 35.25 31.53
CA LYS A 217 10.42 36.01 32.71
C LYS A 217 11.05 35.44 33.99
N THR A 218 11.08 34.14 34.12
CA THR A 218 11.67 33.43 35.27
C THR A 218 13.19 33.62 35.27
N ARG A 219 13.86 33.54 34.13
CA ARG A 219 15.28 33.78 33.98
C ARG A 219 15.68 35.21 34.34
N LYS A 220 14.91 36.22 33.88
CA LYS A 220 15.15 37.64 34.23
C LYS A 220 14.93 37.96 35.71
N LYS A 221 14.19 37.12 36.47
CA LYS A 221 14.03 37.26 37.92
C LYS A 221 15.16 36.59 38.71
N SER A 222 15.81 35.58 38.17
CA SER A 222 16.92 34.90 38.83
C SER A 222 18.28 35.66 38.67
N ASP A 223 18.34 36.56 37.68
CA ASP A 223 19.55 37.37 37.39
C ASP A 223 19.54 38.72 38.09
N LYS A 224 18.59 38.98 39.03
CA LYS A 224 18.50 40.14 39.90
C LYS A 224 18.65 39.74 41.36
#